data_937cf32dea419c3fb651e4192313b738
#
_entry.id   937cf32dea419c3fb651e4192313b738
#
_cell.length_a   1.000
_cell.length_b   1.000
_cell.length_c   1.000
_cell.angle_alpha   90.00
_cell.angle_beta   90.00
_cell.angle_gamma   90.00
#
_symmetry.space_group_name_H-M   'P 1'
#
loop_
_entity.id
_entity.type
_entity.pdbx_description
1 polymer ?
#
loop_
_entity_poly.entity_id
_entity_poly.type
_entity_poly.pdbx_seq_one_letter_code
_entity_poly.pdbx_strand_id
1 'polypeptide(L)'
;DVCSSDLGTRGDVILQLDWTIGEIMNTLDSLQLTDNTIFIFTSDNGPVIDDGYQDQAFELLNGHTPMGIYRGGKYSAYEAGTRIPFILRWPAKVKPNKQQTLFSQIDVYASLAALLKQPLPKGAAPDSQEHLNTLLGKDDANREYIVQQNLNNTLAIVKGQWKYIEPSDAPAIEYWTRMELGNDRQPQLYDLSSDPSEKNNVAKLHPEAVRELSELLKSVKTR
;
A
#
# COMPACT_ATOMS: atom_id res chain seq x y z
N ASP A 1 21.66 -6.84 -23.44
CA ASP A 1 20.78 -5.73 -23.09
C ASP A 1 19.88 -6.15 -21.93
N VAL A 2 20.27 -5.77 -20.71
CA VAL A 2 19.59 -6.16 -19.47
C VAL A 2 18.26 -5.40 -19.31
N CYS A 3 18.01 -4.37 -20.10
CA CYS A 3 16.93 -3.41 -19.90
C CYS A 3 16.04 -3.22 -21.14
N SER A 4 15.76 -4.27 -21.90
CA SER A 4 14.81 -4.18 -23.01
C SER A 4 13.58 -5.04 -22.74
N SER A 5 12.42 -4.43 -22.76
CA SER A 5 11.12 -5.08 -22.59
C SER A 5 10.18 -4.74 -23.74
N ASP A 6 9.11 -5.50 -23.90
CA ASP A 6 8.01 -5.21 -24.82
C ASP A 6 6.99 -4.20 -24.25
N LEU A 7 7.25 -3.67 -23.04
CA LEU A 7 6.43 -2.66 -22.35
C LEU A 7 7.01 -1.24 -22.48
N GLY A 8 7.91 -1.00 -23.43
CA GLY A 8 8.56 0.29 -23.66
C GLY A 8 9.38 0.79 -22.49
N THR A 9 9.62 2.09 -22.42
CA THR A 9 10.45 2.73 -21.39
C THR A 9 10.02 2.37 -19.97
N ARG A 10 8.71 2.23 -19.72
CA ARG A 10 8.18 1.82 -18.41
C ARG A 10 8.67 0.42 -18.02
N GLY A 11 8.55 -0.54 -18.93
CA GLY A 11 9.02 -1.90 -18.70
C GLY A 11 10.52 -1.97 -18.53
N ASP A 12 11.27 -1.21 -19.32
CA ASP A 12 12.72 -1.13 -19.22
C ASP A 12 13.19 -0.63 -17.85
N VAL A 13 12.52 0.40 -17.31
CA VAL A 13 12.80 0.93 -15.95
C VAL A 13 12.48 -0.10 -14.87
N ILE A 14 11.41 -0.88 -15.04
CA ILE A 14 11.07 -1.97 -14.08
C ILE A 14 12.15 -3.06 -14.11
N LEU A 15 12.62 -3.46 -15.29
CA LEU A 15 13.74 -4.41 -15.42
C LEU A 15 15.04 -3.86 -14.79
N GLN A 16 15.32 -2.57 -14.99
CA GLN A 16 16.48 -1.92 -14.39
C GLN A 16 16.38 -1.89 -12.86
N LEU A 17 15.18 -1.65 -12.32
CA LEU A 17 14.94 -1.70 -10.87
C LEU A 17 15.19 -3.11 -10.32
N ASP A 18 14.65 -4.14 -10.97
CA ASP A 18 14.84 -5.54 -10.59
C ASP A 18 16.33 -5.94 -10.63
N TRP A 19 17.03 -5.58 -11.68
CA TRP A 19 18.49 -5.77 -11.78
C TRP A 19 19.24 -5.06 -10.65
N THR A 20 18.88 -3.80 -10.35
CA THR A 20 19.52 -3.02 -9.28
C THR A 20 19.36 -3.69 -7.91
N ILE A 21 18.16 -4.22 -7.64
CA ILE A 21 17.90 -4.99 -6.40
C ILE A 21 18.80 -6.24 -6.37
N GLY A 22 18.92 -6.95 -7.49
CA GLY A 22 19.81 -8.10 -7.63
C GLY A 22 21.27 -7.74 -7.31
N GLU A 23 21.78 -6.63 -7.86
CA GLU A 23 23.16 -6.17 -7.60
C GLU A 23 23.40 -5.78 -6.14
N ILE A 24 22.41 -5.16 -5.48
CA ILE A 24 22.51 -4.87 -4.04
C ILE A 24 22.57 -6.18 -3.25
N MET A 25 21.72 -7.16 -3.56
CA MET A 25 21.70 -8.45 -2.89
C MET A 25 23.01 -9.22 -3.10
N ASN A 26 23.54 -9.26 -4.32
CA ASN A 26 24.82 -9.88 -4.65
C ASN A 26 25.99 -9.20 -3.89
N THR A 27 25.93 -7.88 -3.77
CA THR A 27 26.94 -7.13 -3.00
C THR A 27 26.90 -7.50 -1.51
N LEU A 28 25.73 -7.58 -0.91
CA LEU A 28 25.57 -8.02 0.48
C LEU A 28 26.10 -9.45 0.69
N ASP A 29 25.83 -10.34 -0.25
CA ASP A 29 26.32 -11.72 -0.20
C ASP A 29 27.85 -11.78 -0.33
N SER A 30 28.44 -11.04 -1.27
CA SER A 30 29.89 -10.98 -1.47
C SER A 30 30.66 -10.42 -0.28
N LEU A 31 30.03 -9.48 0.45
CA LEU A 31 30.58 -8.87 1.67
C LEU A 31 30.24 -9.67 2.94
N GLN A 32 29.53 -10.79 2.82
CA GLN A 32 29.08 -11.62 3.96
C GLN A 32 28.19 -10.82 4.96
N LEU A 33 27.45 -9.83 4.50
CA LEU A 33 26.58 -9.00 5.31
C LEU A 33 25.12 -9.45 5.32
N THR A 34 24.73 -10.39 4.46
CA THR A 34 23.36 -10.83 4.24
C THR A 34 22.64 -11.23 5.53
N ASP A 35 23.30 -12.01 6.38
CA ASP A 35 22.70 -12.48 7.63
C ASP A 35 22.55 -11.40 8.71
N ASN A 36 23.26 -10.29 8.57
CA ASN A 36 23.19 -9.14 9.49
C ASN A 36 22.54 -7.91 8.89
N THR A 37 21.80 -8.06 7.78
CA THR A 37 21.14 -6.97 7.09
C THR A 37 19.65 -7.24 6.95
N ILE A 38 18.82 -6.26 7.34
CA ILE A 38 17.40 -6.22 6.97
C ILE A 38 17.31 -5.50 5.64
N PHE A 39 16.87 -6.22 4.60
CA PHE A 39 16.59 -5.66 3.29
C PHE A 39 15.08 -5.51 3.12
N ILE A 40 14.60 -4.29 2.89
CA ILE A 40 13.18 -4.00 2.66
C ILE A 40 13.02 -3.42 1.28
N PHE A 41 12.15 -4.03 0.47
CA PHE A 41 11.68 -3.50 -0.79
C PHE A 41 10.19 -3.13 -0.66
N THR A 42 9.86 -1.89 -1.00
CA THR A 42 8.49 -1.38 -0.93
C THR A 42 8.32 -0.18 -1.87
N SER A 43 7.09 0.34 -1.98
CA SER A 43 6.76 1.55 -2.73
C SER A 43 6.09 2.57 -1.82
N ASP A 44 6.09 3.83 -2.18
CA ASP A 44 5.43 4.93 -1.45
C ASP A 44 3.91 4.95 -1.71
N ASN A 45 3.48 4.60 -2.92
CA ASN A 45 2.08 4.55 -3.36
C ASN A 45 1.88 3.47 -4.43
N GLY A 46 0.63 3.25 -4.77
CA GLY A 46 0.26 2.37 -5.87
C GLY A 46 0.69 2.89 -7.25
N PRO A 47 0.53 2.09 -8.31
CA PRO A 47 0.99 2.44 -9.65
C PRO A 47 0.18 3.58 -10.26
N VAL A 48 0.82 4.30 -11.18
CA VAL A 48 0.19 5.20 -12.14
C VAL A 48 0.74 4.86 -13.52
N ILE A 49 -0.11 4.90 -14.55
CA ILE A 49 0.34 4.57 -15.91
C ILE A 49 1.02 5.80 -16.52
N ASP A 50 0.32 6.93 -16.52
CA ASP A 50 0.82 8.19 -17.04
C ASP A 50 0.70 9.26 -15.93
N ASP A 51 1.82 9.84 -15.55
CA ASP A 51 1.90 10.92 -14.55
C ASP A 51 2.35 12.24 -15.21
N GLY A 52 1.99 12.43 -16.48
CA GLY A 52 2.30 13.61 -17.27
C GLY A 52 3.59 13.51 -18.09
N TYR A 53 4.22 12.35 -18.12
CA TYR A 53 5.38 12.08 -18.96
C TYR A 53 4.94 11.57 -20.34
N GLN A 54 5.57 12.07 -21.40
CA GLN A 54 5.31 11.64 -22.78
C GLN A 54 6.18 10.41 -23.13
N ASP A 55 5.98 9.32 -22.42
CA ASP A 55 6.77 8.09 -22.53
C ASP A 55 6.01 6.92 -23.19
N GLN A 56 4.82 7.20 -23.73
CA GLN A 56 3.94 6.21 -24.37
C GLN A 56 3.53 5.07 -23.42
N ALA A 57 3.46 5.35 -22.12
CA ALA A 57 3.18 4.32 -21.12
C ALA A 57 1.82 3.64 -21.29
N PHE A 58 0.80 4.38 -21.79
CA PHE A 58 -0.50 3.82 -22.12
C PHE A 58 -0.48 2.97 -23.39
N GLU A 59 0.15 3.48 -24.43
CA GLU A 59 0.19 2.85 -25.75
C GLU A 59 0.96 1.53 -25.74
N LEU A 60 1.98 1.44 -24.90
CA LEU A 60 2.89 0.29 -24.82
C LEU A 60 2.58 -0.68 -23.67
N LEU A 61 1.37 -0.63 -23.09
CA LEU A 61 0.98 -1.56 -22.01
C LEU A 61 0.95 -3.04 -22.46
N ASN A 62 0.73 -3.31 -23.75
CA ASN A 62 0.69 -4.68 -24.30
C ASN A 62 -0.12 -5.69 -23.46
N GLY A 63 -1.26 -5.23 -22.90
CA GLY A 63 -2.12 -6.04 -22.02
C GLY A 63 -1.64 -6.15 -20.58
N HIS A 64 -0.53 -5.50 -20.20
CA HIS A 64 -0.12 -5.43 -18.80
C HIS A 64 -1.09 -4.58 -17.98
N THR A 65 -1.45 -5.06 -16.80
CA THR A 65 -2.35 -4.36 -15.86
C THR A 65 -1.60 -4.02 -14.57
N PRO A 66 -0.95 -2.85 -14.48
CA PRO A 66 -0.10 -2.48 -13.35
C PRO A 66 -0.80 -2.54 -11.98
N MET A 67 -2.11 -2.26 -11.95
CA MET A 67 -2.96 -2.32 -10.77
C MET A 67 -3.44 -3.75 -10.43
N GLY A 68 -3.21 -4.72 -11.33
CA GLY A 68 -3.74 -6.07 -11.19
C GLY A 68 -5.26 -6.09 -11.18
N ILE A 69 -5.85 -6.68 -10.14
CA ILE A 69 -7.31 -6.77 -9.95
C ILE A 69 -7.89 -5.57 -9.19
N TYR A 70 -7.04 -4.72 -8.62
CA TYR A 70 -7.45 -3.64 -7.74
C TYR A 70 -7.87 -2.40 -8.53
N ARG A 71 -8.83 -1.64 -7.98
CA ARG A 71 -9.33 -0.39 -8.56
C ARG A 71 -8.46 0.79 -8.15
N GLY A 72 -8.44 1.83 -9.01
CA GLY A 72 -7.68 3.05 -8.78
C GLY A 72 -6.18 2.87 -9.05
N GLY A 73 -5.36 3.61 -8.36
CA GLY A 73 -3.91 3.67 -8.47
C GLY A 73 -3.37 4.82 -7.64
N LYS A 74 -2.18 5.32 -7.91
CA LYS A 74 -1.63 6.53 -7.28
C LYS A 74 -2.71 7.62 -7.21
N TYR A 75 -2.80 8.34 -6.11
CA TYR A 75 -3.79 9.39 -5.81
C TYR A 75 -5.17 8.89 -5.34
N SER A 76 -5.48 7.60 -5.46
CA SER A 76 -6.81 7.05 -5.21
C SER A 76 -7.01 6.63 -3.75
N ALA A 77 -8.26 6.74 -3.25
CA ALA A 77 -8.70 6.10 -2.03
C ALA A 77 -9.00 4.60 -2.22
N TYR A 78 -9.10 4.11 -3.45
CA TYR A 78 -9.28 2.69 -3.76
C TYR A 78 -8.02 1.86 -3.48
N GLU A 79 -8.16 0.53 -3.42
CA GLU A 79 -7.09 -0.38 -3.00
C GLU A 79 -5.80 -0.21 -3.79
N ALA A 80 -5.85 -0.05 -5.13
CA ALA A 80 -4.64 0.11 -5.91
C ALA A 80 -3.84 1.39 -5.58
N GLY A 81 -4.44 2.36 -4.87
CA GLY A 81 -3.73 3.58 -4.46
C GLY A 81 -2.72 3.35 -3.34
N THR A 82 -2.98 2.39 -2.47
CA THR A 82 -2.22 2.20 -1.22
C THR A 82 -1.83 0.76 -0.92
N ARG A 83 -2.38 -0.22 -1.65
CA ARG A 83 -1.96 -1.63 -1.54
C ARG A 83 -0.66 -1.85 -2.32
N ILE A 84 0.43 -1.55 -1.68
CA ILE A 84 1.78 -1.58 -2.25
C ILE A 84 2.50 -2.89 -1.92
N PRO A 85 3.53 -3.29 -2.69
CA PRO A 85 4.41 -4.37 -2.29
C PRO A 85 5.16 -4.00 -1.01
N PHE A 86 5.30 -4.96 -0.11
CA PHE A 86 6.17 -4.88 1.05
C PHE A 86 6.88 -6.21 1.23
N ILE A 87 8.16 -6.24 0.93
CA ILE A 87 8.98 -7.45 0.97
C ILE A 87 10.14 -7.22 1.94
N LEU A 88 10.24 -8.07 2.96
CA LEU A 88 11.34 -8.04 3.91
C LEU A 88 12.18 -9.31 3.77
N ARG A 89 13.49 -9.14 3.62
CA ARG A 89 14.47 -10.22 3.60
C ARG A 89 15.47 -10.05 4.74
N TRP A 90 15.56 -11.07 5.60
CA TRP A 90 16.57 -11.19 6.66
C TRP A 90 16.83 -12.68 6.95
N PRO A 91 17.67 -13.35 6.16
CA PRO A 91 17.79 -14.82 6.18
C PRO A 91 18.09 -15.42 7.56
N ALA A 92 18.91 -14.75 8.38
CA ALA A 92 19.23 -15.21 9.72
C ALA A 92 18.03 -15.21 10.70
N LYS A 93 16.96 -14.47 10.41
CA LYS A 93 15.85 -14.26 11.36
C LYS A 93 14.46 -14.55 10.77
N VAL A 94 14.28 -14.42 9.47
CA VAL A 94 12.98 -14.52 8.80
C VAL A 94 13.01 -15.66 7.79
N LYS A 95 12.09 -16.62 7.95
CA LYS A 95 11.88 -17.69 6.96
C LYS A 95 10.92 -17.19 5.88
N PRO A 96 11.06 -17.68 4.62
CA PRO A 96 10.12 -17.36 3.56
C PRO A 96 8.68 -17.67 3.99
N ASN A 97 7.83 -16.66 3.97
CA ASN A 97 6.39 -16.79 4.21
C ASN A 97 5.63 -15.67 3.47
N LYS A 98 4.30 -15.70 3.53
CA LYS A 98 3.42 -14.65 3.03
C LYS A 98 2.41 -14.30 4.11
N GLN A 99 2.44 -13.06 4.56
CA GLN A 99 1.49 -12.52 5.53
C GLN A 99 0.23 -11.99 4.82
N GLN A 100 -0.92 -12.16 5.46
CA GLN A 100 -2.22 -11.62 4.99
C GLN A 100 -2.77 -10.57 5.96
N THR A 101 -1.94 -10.10 6.87
CA THR A 101 -2.31 -9.19 7.95
C THR A 101 -2.35 -7.74 7.48
N LEU A 102 -3.18 -6.91 8.09
CA LEU A 102 -3.13 -5.46 7.91
C LEU A 102 -1.84 -4.92 8.52
N PHE A 103 -1.03 -4.29 7.67
CA PHE A 103 0.23 -3.67 8.05
C PHE A 103 0.40 -2.34 7.32
N SER A 104 0.89 -1.32 7.97
CA SER A 104 1.19 -0.02 7.38
C SER A 104 2.68 0.27 7.42
N GLN A 105 3.23 0.92 6.40
CA GLN A 105 4.64 1.34 6.39
C GLN A 105 5.03 2.19 7.60
N ILE A 106 4.11 2.97 8.16
CA ILE A 106 4.36 3.77 9.36
C ILE A 106 4.73 2.90 10.57
N ASP A 107 4.35 1.60 10.57
CA ASP A 107 4.64 0.65 11.65
C ASP A 107 6.09 0.17 11.67
N VAL A 108 6.81 0.37 10.57
CA VAL A 108 8.23 0.04 10.48
C VAL A 108 9.02 0.81 11.53
N TYR A 109 8.66 2.06 11.80
CA TYR A 109 9.37 2.89 12.76
C TYR A 109 9.30 2.33 14.19
N ALA A 110 8.09 2.07 14.70
CA ALA A 110 7.92 1.49 16.04
C ALA A 110 8.50 0.07 16.14
N SER A 111 8.33 -0.72 15.07
CA SER A 111 8.84 -2.09 15.02
C SER A 111 10.37 -2.17 15.01
N LEU A 112 11.05 -1.27 14.29
CA LEU A 112 12.51 -1.19 14.33
C LEU A 112 13.01 -0.64 15.66
N ALA A 113 12.30 0.31 16.29
CA ALA A 113 12.64 0.77 17.63
C ALA A 113 12.58 -0.39 18.65
N ALA A 114 11.54 -1.24 18.58
CA ALA A 114 11.42 -2.44 19.39
C ALA A 114 12.54 -3.44 19.13
N LEU A 115 12.91 -3.67 17.85
CA LEU A 115 14.03 -4.53 17.49
C LEU A 115 15.34 -4.06 18.13
N LEU A 116 15.57 -2.76 18.13
CA LEU A 116 16.78 -2.12 18.70
C LEU A 116 16.66 -1.89 20.21
N LYS A 117 15.53 -2.26 20.83
CA LYS A 117 15.24 -2.03 22.26
C LYS A 117 15.37 -0.56 22.64
N GLN A 118 15.01 0.34 21.75
CA GLN A 118 15.01 1.79 21.97
C GLN A 118 13.59 2.28 22.25
N PRO A 119 13.35 3.00 23.36
CA PRO A 119 12.05 3.60 23.60
C PRO A 119 11.78 4.72 22.60
N LEU A 120 10.55 4.82 22.14
CA LEU A 120 10.14 5.94 21.31
C LEU A 120 10.04 7.21 22.17
N PRO A 121 10.53 8.36 21.68
CA PRO A 121 10.30 9.63 22.35
C PRO A 121 8.79 9.91 22.48
N LYS A 122 8.40 10.56 23.60
CA LYS A 122 6.99 10.92 23.81
C LYS A 122 6.45 11.77 22.65
N GLY A 123 5.36 11.34 22.05
CA GLY A 123 4.70 11.99 20.91
C GLY A 123 5.39 11.77 19.56
N ALA A 124 6.45 10.97 19.48
CA ALA A 124 7.03 10.57 18.20
C ALA A 124 6.17 9.50 17.53
N ALA A 125 5.90 9.69 16.23
CA ALA A 125 5.15 8.74 15.40
C ALA A 125 3.85 8.23 16.06
N PRO A 126 2.88 9.11 16.39
CA PRO A 126 1.70 8.77 17.18
C PRO A 126 0.83 7.69 16.51
N ASP A 127 0.93 7.54 15.20
CA ASP A 127 0.15 6.55 14.43
C ASP A 127 0.91 5.25 14.17
N SER A 128 2.21 5.18 14.49
CA SER A 128 3.02 3.98 14.33
C SER A 128 2.73 2.97 15.45
N GLN A 129 2.45 1.74 15.08
CA GLN A 129 2.23 0.62 16.01
C GLN A 129 3.38 -0.38 15.94
N GLU A 130 3.70 -0.99 17.05
CA GLU A 130 4.74 -2.03 17.11
C GLU A 130 4.18 -3.35 16.58
N HIS A 131 4.74 -3.84 15.47
CA HIS A 131 4.42 -5.09 14.79
C HIS A 131 5.68 -5.88 14.43
N LEU A 132 6.69 -5.87 15.30
CA LEU A 132 7.97 -6.54 15.05
C LEU A 132 7.80 -8.03 14.78
N ASN A 133 6.96 -8.71 15.55
CA ASN A 133 6.75 -10.14 15.37
C ASN A 133 6.11 -10.47 14.02
N THR A 134 5.15 -9.66 13.57
CA THR A 134 4.54 -9.76 12.24
C THR A 134 5.59 -9.53 11.14
N LEU A 135 6.41 -8.48 11.27
CA LEU A 135 7.53 -8.23 10.34
C LEU A 135 8.52 -9.38 10.25
N LEU A 136 8.77 -10.05 11.38
CA LEU A 136 9.67 -11.20 11.45
C LEU A 136 8.98 -12.53 11.10
N GLY A 137 7.71 -12.49 10.67
CA GLY A 137 6.95 -13.69 10.30
C GLY A 137 6.69 -14.66 11.45
N LYS A 138 6.63 -14.17 12.69
CA LYS A 138 6.45 -14.98 13.89
C LYS A 138 5.01 -15.08 14.35
N ASP A 139 4.18 -14.12 13.99
CA ASP A 139 2.76 -14.09 14.29
C ASP A 139 1.97 -13.39 13.17
N ASP A 140 0.65 -13.44 13.26
CA ASP A 140 -0.29 -12.81 12.34
C ASP A 140 -1.03 -11.64 13.03
N ALA A 141 -0.35 -10.92 13.95
CA ALA A 141 -0.94 -9.78 14.63
C ALA A 141 -1.28 -8.67 13.64
N ASN A 142 -2.55 -8.27 13.62
CA ASN A 142 -3.07 -7.26 12.72
C ASN A 142 -3.16 -5.89 13.38
N ARG A 143 -3.02 -4.85 12.59
CA ARG A 143 -3.66 -3.58 12.95
C ARG A 143 -5.18 -3.78 13.03
N GLU A 144 -5.81 -3.14 13.99
CA GLU A 144 -7.28 -3.14 14.05
C GLU A 144 -7.89 -2.49 12.80
N TYR A 145 -7.25 -1.40 12.32
CA TYR A 145 -7.65 -0.68 11.11
C TYR A 145 -6.47 0.06 10.47
N ILE A 146 -6.63 0.42 9.20
CA ILE A 146 -5.73 1.33 8.47
C ILE A 146 -6.55 2.50 7.92
N VAL A 147 -6.05 3.72 8.09
CA VAL A 147 -6.60 4.92 7.44
C VAL A 147 -5.75 5.26 6.23
N GLN A 148 -6.41 5.57 5.14
CA GLN A 148 -5.83 5.93 3.85
C GLN A 148 -6.37 7.29 3.44
N GLN A 149 -5.61 8.04 2.65
CA GLN A 149 -5.97 9.36 2.16
C GLN A 149 -5.71 9.45 0.67
N ASN A 150 -6.67 10.01 -0.07
CA ASN A 150 -6.47 10.30 -1.49
C ASN A 150 -5.88 11.71 -1.72
N LEU A 151 -5.68 12.06 -2.99
CA LEU A 151 -5.14 13.37 -3.42
C LEU A 151 -5.93 14.57 -2.86
N ASN A 152 -7.23 14.43 -2.70
CA ASN A 152 -8.12 15.51 -2.26
C ASN A 152 -8.43 15.50 -0.75
N ASN A 153 -7.62 14.81 0.05
CA ASN A 153 -7.79 14.65 1.49
C ASN A 153 -9.05 13.85 1.90
N THR A 154 -9.72 13.17 0.98
CA THR A 154 -10.79 12.24 1.31
C THR A 154 -10.18 11.01 1.97
N LEU A 155 -10.71 10.63 3.13
CA LEU A 155 -10.21 9.51 3.90
C LEU A 155 -10.99 8.24 3.62
N ALA A 156 -10.28 7.14 3.65
CA ALA A 156 -10.82 5.80 3.70
C ALA A 156 -10.31 5.07 4.93
N ILE A 157 -11.08 4.10 5.43
CA ILE A 157 -10.67 3.23 6.52
C ILE A 157 -10.94 1.77 6.15
N VAL A 158 -9.95 0.92 6.39
CA VAL A 158 -10.06 -0.53 6.26
C VAL A 158 -10.05 -1.16 7.64
N LYS A 159 -11.08 -1.96 7.96
CA LYS A 159 -11.16 -2.74 9.20
C LYS A 159 -11.80 -4.11 8.88
N GLY A 160 -11.08 -5.18 9.21
CA GLY A 160 -11.49 -6.54 8.84
C GLY A 160 -11.66 -6.67 7.33
N GLN A 161 -12.84 -7.11 6.89
CA GLN A 161 -13.17 -7.23 5.46
C GLN A 161 -13.69 -5.93 4.84
N TRP A 162 -14.04 -4.93 5.65
CA TRP A 162 -14.70 -3.73 5.18
C TRP A 162 -13.74 -2.60 4.86
N LYS A 163 -13.99 -1.95 3.73
CA LYS A 163 -13.41 -0.65 3.41
C LYS A 163 -14.50 0.37 3.24
N TYR A 164 -14.42 1.43 4.03
CA TYR A 164 -15.30 2.58 3.97
C TYR A 164 -14.54 3.78 3.42
N ILE A 165 -15.14 4.51 2.45
CA ILE A 165 -14.65 5.79 1.95
C ILE A 165 -15.69 6.85 2.33
N GLU A 166 -15.24 7.93 2.97
CA GLU A 166 -16.14 9.01 3.40
C GLU A 166 -16.69 9.80 2.21
N PRO A 167 -17.89 10.40 2.34
CA PRO A 167 -18.43 11.29 1.33
C PRO A 167 -17.52 12.48 1.04
N SER A 168 -17.44 12.87 -0.24
CA SER A 168 -16.62 13.99 -0.69
C SER A 168 -17.24 14.65 -1.92
N ASP A 169 -17.23 15.98 -1.96
CA ASP A 169 -17.62 16.78 -3.15
C ASP A 169 -16.44 17.03 -4.12
N ALA A 170 -15.25 16.52 -3.80
CA ALA A 170 -14.07 16.64 -4.65
C ALA A 170 -14.25 15.87 -5.98
N PRO A 171 -13.46 16.18 -7.03
CA PRO A 171 -13.54 15.49 -8.31
C PRO A 171 -13.39 13.96 -8.16
N ALA A 172 -14.23 13.20 -8.88
CA ALA A 172 -14.15 11.74 -8.88
C ALA A 172 -12.92 11.20 -9.63
N ILE A 173 -12.40 11.98 -10.58
CA ILE A 173 -11.28 11.60 -11.46
C ILE A 173 -10.24 12.71 -11.39
N GLU A 174 -8.97 12.32 -11.27
CA GLU A 174 -7.83 13.19 -11.43
C GLU A 174 -7.67 13.56 -12.93
N TYR A 175 -7.50 14.86 -13.22
CA TYR A 175 -7.57 15.38 -14.58
C TYR A 175 -6.43 14.88 -15.49
N TRP A 176 -5.20 14.90 -14.97
CA TRP A 176 -4.02 14.60 -15.79
C TRP A 176 -3.81 13.10 -16.00
N THR A 177 -3.90 12.34 -14.91
CA THR A 177 -3.66 10.89 -14.93
C THR A 177 -4.90 10.08 -15.29
N ARG A 178 -6.08 10.73 -15.33
CA ARG A 178 -7.40 10.11 -15.47
C ARG A 178 -7.70 9.03 -14.43
N MET A 179 -7.01 9.10 -13.28
CA MET A 179 -7.16 8.16 -12.20
C MET A 179 -8.47 8.38 -11.43
N GLU A 180 -9.21 7.32 -11.16
CA GLU A 180 -10.35 7.36 -10.25
C GLU A 180 -9.88 7.62 -8.82
N LEU A 181 -10.36 8.70 -8.20
CA LEU A 181 -9.90 9.14 -6.88
C LEU A 181 -10.66 8.50 -5.72
N GLY A 182 -11.83 7.92 -5.99
CA GLY A 182 -12.71 7.38 -4.93
C GLY A 182 -13.57 8.45 -4.26
N ASN A 183 -13.69 9.65 -4.84
CA ASN A 183 -14.59 10.68 -4.35
C ASN A 183 -16.01 10.47 -4.85
N ASP A 184 -16.99 10.46 -3.93
CA ASP A 184 -18.42 10.41 -4.19
C ASP A 184 -19.16 11.17 -3.09
N ARG A 185 -20.27 11.83 -3.42
CA ARG A 185 -21.14 12.53 -2.45
C ARG A 185 -21.83 11.58 -1.47
N GLN A 186 -21.94 10.31 -1.84
CA GLN A 186 -22.51 9.28 -1.00
C GLN A 186 -21.40 8.47 -0.33
N PRO A 187 -21.65 7.92 0.86
CA PRO A 187 -20.71 7.02 1.49
C PRO A 187 -20.49 5.76 0.65
N GLN A 188 -19.29 5.26 0.62
CA GLN A 188 -18.95 4.03 -0.07
C GLN A 188 -18.51 2.97 0.94
N LEU A 189 -18.97 1.74 0.73
CA LEU A 189 -18.57 0.57 1.51
C LEU A 189 -18.32 -0.61 0.59
N TYR A 190 -17.18 -1.25 0.73
CA TYR A 190 -16.76 -2.42 -0.05
C TYR A 190 -16.40 -3.57 0.86
N ASP A 191 -16.81 -4.78 0.48
CA ASP A 191 -16.34 -6.02 1.10
C ASP A 191 -15.12 -6.54 0.34
N LEU A 192 -13.93 -6.25 0.84
CA LEU A 192 -12.67 -6.61 0.20
C LEU A 192 -12.43 -8.12 0.13
N SER A 193 -13.15 -8.92 0.93
CA SER A 193 -13.03 -10.39 0.91
C SER A 193 -13.70 -11.01 -0.31
N SER A 194 -14.79 -10.42 -0.78
CA SER A 194 -15.56 -10.89 -1.94
C SER A 194 -15.42 -9.98 -3.16
N ASP A 195 -15.11 -8.70 -2.96
CA ASP A 195 -14.96 -7.68 -4.01
C ASP A 195 -13.66 -6.86 -3.83
N PRO A 196 -12.49 -7.48 -3.99
CA PRO A 196 -11.20 -6.78 -3.85
C PRO A 196 -10.98 -5.70 -4.93
N SER A 197 -11.81 -5.69 -5.97
CA SER A 197 -11.81 -4.68 -7.04
C SER A 197 -12.76 -3.51 -6.79
N GLU A 198 -13.45 -3.46 -5.65
CA GLU A 198 -14.28 -2.34 -5.22
C GLU A 198 -15.31 -1.89 -6.29
N LYS A 199 -15.96 -2.86 -6.94
CA LYS A 199 -16.94 -2.61 -8.01
C LYS A 199 -18.34 -2.38 -7.46
N ASN A 200 -18.66 -2.98 -6.31
CA ASN A 200 -20.00 -3.02 -5.76
C ASN A 200 -20.07 -2.24 -4.45
N ASN A 201 -20.55 -0.99 -4.51
CA ASN A 201 -20.80 -0.22 -3.30
C ASN A 201 -22.03 -0.81 -2.56
N VAL A 202 -21.77 -1.44 -1.42
CA VAL A 202 -22.78 -2.09 -0.57
C VAL A 202 -23.21 -1.25 0.63
N ALA A 203 -22.88 0.04 0.68
CA ALA A 203 -23.19 0.93 1.81
C ALA A 203 -24.67 0.93 2.19
N LYS A 204 -25.57 0.88 1.22
CA LYS A 204 -27.03 0.84 1.46
C LYS A 204 -27.51 -0.48 2.06
N LEU A 205 -26.77 -1.57 1.83
CA LEU A 205 -27.12 -2.91 2.33
C LEU A 205 -26.58 -3.12 3.76
N HIS A 206 -25.53 -2.38 4.16
CA HIS A 206 -24.84 -2.53 5.44
C HIS A 206 -24.72 -1.19 6.20
N PRO A 207 -25.85 -0.53 6.54
CA PRO A 207 -25.84 0.80 7.18
C PRO A 207 -25.15 0.79 8.54
N GLU A 208 -25.12 -0.35 9.23
CA GLU A 208 -24.45 -0.47 10.53
C GLU A 208 -22.93 -0.46 10.40
N ALA A 209 -22.38 -1.15 9.41
CA ALA A 209 -20.95 -1.11 9.11
C ALA A 209 -20.52 0.30 8.67
N VAL A 210 -21.34 0.99 7.86
CA VAL A 210 -21.09 2.40 7.49
C VAL A 210 -21.04 3.28 8.72
N ARG A 211 -21.99 3.15 9.67
CA ARG A 211 -22.02 3.92 10.91
C ARG A 211 -20.77 3.65 11.75
N GLU A 212 -20.46 2.38 12.03
CA GLU A 212 -19.29 1.99 12.83
C GLU A 212 -17.99 2.59 12.25
N LEU A 213 -17.75 2.39 10.96
CA LEU A 213 -16.51 2.83 10.33
C LEU A 213 -16.44 4.35 10.19
N SER A 214 -17.55 5.03 9.93
CA SER A 214 -17.58 6.50 9.88
C SER A 214 -17.32 7.13 11.25
N GLU A 215 -17.86 6.55 12.33
CA GLU A 215 -17.60 6.99 13.70
C GLU A 215 -16.14 6.75 14.11
N LEU A 216 -15.60 5.58 13.77
CA LEU A 216 -14.19 5.26 13.99
C LEU A 216 -13.28 6.25 13.24
N LEU A 217 -13.56 6.51 11.96
CA LEU A 217 -12.79 7.46 11.15
C LEU A 217 -12.85 8.88 11.73
N LYS A 218 -14.02 9.33 12.23
CA LYS A 218 -14.16 10.60 12.93
C LYS A 218 -13.30 10.65 14.19
N SER A 219 -13.28 9.59 14.98
CA SER A 219 -12.46 9.52 16.20
C SER A 219 -10.96 9.62 15.92
N VAL A 220 -10.50 9.10 14.78
CA VAL A 220 -9.10 9.21 14.33
C VAL A 220 -8.76 10.65 13.94
N LYS A 221 -9.66 11.36 13.28
CA LYS A 221 -9.47 12.77 12.89
C LYS A 221 -9.32 13.74 14.06
N THR A 222 -9.77 13.37 15.24
CA THR A 222 -9.79 14.24 16.44
C THR A 222 -8.67 13.95 17.43
N ARG A 223 -7.78 13.02 17.12
CA ARG A 223 -6.58 12.72 17.92
C ARG A 223 -5.45 13.69 17.61
#